data_480e369183483cf984ddb39f6eb7bb17
#
_entry.id   480e369183483cf984ddb39f6eb7bb17
#
_cell.length_a   1.000
_cell.length_b   1.000
_cell.length_c   1.000
_cell.angle_alpha   90.00
_cell.angle_beta   90.00
_cell.angle_gamma   90.00
#
_symmetry.space_group_name_H-M   'P 1'
#
loop_
_entity.id
_entity.type
_entity.pdbx_description
1 polymer ?
#
loop_
_entity_poly.entity_id
_entity_poly.type
_entity_poly.pdbx_seq_one_letter_code
_entity_poly.pdbx_strand_id
1 'polypeptide(L)' 'MFPEYRDLIAKLRQTDPHFRALFEQHNELDRKIVRLEHRDRRGYGEEVVELKKQKLRLKEEIHQILKNPPEDE' A
#
# COMPACT_ATOMS: atom_id res chain seq x y z
N MET A 1 1.83 8.74 0.22
CA MET A 1 2.80 7.69 0.55
C MET A 1 4.14 8.06 -0.09
N PHE A 2 5.21 8.05 0.61
CA PHE A 2 6.59 8.27 0.12
C PHE A 2 6.73 9.40 -0.92
N PRO A 3 6.56 10.66 -0.52
CA PRO A 3 6.63 11.77 -1.49
C PRO A 3 7.97 11.87 -2.22
N GLU A 4 9.07 11.42 -1.62
CA GLU A 4 10.39 11.43 -2.25
C GLU A 4 10.51 10.42 -3.40
N TYR A 5 9.57 9.46 -3.49
CA TYR A 5 9.57 8.44 -4.54
C TYR A 5 8.44 8.60 -5.53
N ARG A 6 7.80 9.76 -5.57
CA ARG A 6 6.61 9.97 -6.42
C ARG A 6 6.84 9.58 -7.87
N ASP A 7 7.92 10.03 -8.47
CA ASP A 7 8.20 9.76 -9.88
C ASP A 7 8.49 8.28 -10.11
N LEU A 8 9.24 7.66 -9.20
CA LEU A 8 9.54 6.24 -9.29
C LEU A 8 8.27 5.39 -9.13
N ILE A 9 7.40 5.77 -8.22
CA ILE A 9 6.12 5.07 -8.04
C ILE A 9 5.31 5.13 -9.34
N ALA A 10 5.21 6.29 -9.97
CA ALA A 10 4.47 6.44 -11.21
C ALA A 10 5.06 5.56 -12.30
N LYS A 11 6.38 5.51 -12.40
CA LYS A 11 7.07 4.67 -13.37
C LYS A 11 6.80 3.18 -13.13
N LEU A 12 6.99 2.72 -11.89
CA LEU A 12 6.84 1.31 -11.57
C LEU A 12 5.41 0.83 -11.70
N ARG A 13 4.43 1.68 -11.44
CA ARG A 13 3.03 1.32 -11.65
C ARG A 13 2.73 1.02 -13.11
N GLN A 14 3.48 1.60 -14.02
CA GLN A 14 3.31 1.37 -15.45
C GLN A 14 4.15 0.22 -15.98
N THR A 15 5.33 0.00 -15.40
CA THR A 15 6.32 -0.91 -15.96
C THR A 15 6.44 -2.23 -15.21
N ASP A 16 6.04 -2.28 -13.94
CA ASP A 16 6.21 -3.45 -13.09
C ASP A 16 4.85 -3.95 -12.60
N PRO A 17 4.32 -5.05 -13.19
CA PRO A 17 3.01 -5.58 -12.77
C PRO A 17 2.99 -6.02 -11.31
N HIS A 18 4.10 -6.52 -10.78
CA HIS A 18 4.18 -6.92 -9.37
C HIS A 18 4.04 -5.72 -8.45
N PHE A 19 4.78 -4.66 -8.75
CA PHE A 19 4.68 -3.42 -7.97
C PHE A 19 3.26 -2.84 -8.05
N ARG A 20 2.69 -2.82 -9.24
CA ARG A 20 1.32 -2.31 -9.42
C ARG A 20 0.32 -3.09 -8.57
N ALA A 21 0.45 -4.42 -8.55
CA ALA A 21 -0.44 -5.26 -7.73
C ALA A 21 -0.31 -4.94 -6.25
N LEU A 22 0.91 -4.79 -5.74
CA LEU A 22 1.14 -4.42 -4.35
C LEU A 22 0.54 -3.05 -4.02
N PHE A 23 0.76 -2.10 -4.91
CA PHE A 23 0.26 -0.74 -4.74
C PHE A 23 -1.27 -0.70 -4.72
N GLU A 24 -1.90 -1.43 -5.63
CA GLU A 24 -3.36 -1.52 -5.67
C GLU A 24 -3.94 -2.21 -4.45
N GLN A 25 -3.29 -3.28 -3.97
CA GLN A 25 -3.71 -3.96 -2.74
C GLN A 25 -3.63 -3.02 -1.55
N HIS A 26 -2.56 -2.24 -1.45
CA HIS A 26 -2.41 -1.26 -0.39
C HIS A 26 -3.55 -0.25 -0.41
N ASN A 27 -3.86 0.29 -1.58
CA ASN A 27 -4.93 1.27 -1.72
C ASN A 27 -6.30 0.66 -1.41
N GLU A 28 -6.51 -0.59 -1.80
CA GLU A 28 -7.77 -1.30 -1.53
C GLU A 28 -7.96 -1.48 -0.02
N LEU A 29 -6.89 -1.89 0.69
CA LEU A 29 -6.94 -2.03 2.13
C LEU A 29 -7.22 -0.70 2.81
N ASP A 30 -6.58 0.37 2.32
CA ASP A 30 -6.79 1.70 2.87
C ASP A 30 -8.25 2.14 2.75
N ARG A 31 -8.85 1.95 1.57
CA ARG A 31 -10.26 2.27 1.37
C ARG A 31 -11.18 1.44 2.27
N LYS A 32 -10.85 0.16 2.42
CA LYS A 32 -11.64 -0.74 3.26
C LYS A 32 -11.59 -0.34 4.72
N ILE A 33 -10.40 0.03 5.20
CA ILE A 33 -10.21 0.50 6.58
C ILE A 33 -11.03 1.77 6.80
N VAL A 34 -10.94 2.73 5.88
CA VAL A 34 -11.68 3.99 5.99
C VAL A 34 -13.18 3.73 6.08
N ARG A 35 -13.71 2.83 5.23
CA ARG A 35 -15.12 2.49 5.27
C ARG A 35 -15.55 1.87 6.60
N LEU A 36 -14.74 0.96 7.14
CA LEU A 36 -15.03 0.32 8.41
C LEU A 36 -14.97 1.30 9.57
N GLU A 37 -13.99 2.20 9.55
CA GLU A 37 -13.87 3.23 10.58
C GLU A 37 -15.05 4.21 10.55
N HIS A 38 -15.60 4.49 9.37
CA HIS A 38 -16.79 5.33 9.24
C HIS A 38 -18.04 4.63 9.78
N ARG A 39 -18.15 3.32 9.59
CA ARG A 39 -19.31 2.56 10.06
C ARG A 39 -19.26 2.36 11.57
N ASP A 40 -18.09 2.17 12.12
CA ASP A 40 -17.87 1.97 13.54
C ASP A 40 -17.02 3.12 14.06
N ARG A 41 -17.64 4.05 14.76
CA ARG A 41 -16.97 5.24 15.30
C ARG A 41 -15.83 4.90 16.23
N ARG A 42 -15.82 3.69 16.78
CA ARG A 42 -14.76 3.27 17.69
C ARG A 42 -13.46 2.93 16.94
N GLY A 43 -13.56 2.49 15.68
CA GLY A 43 -12.42 2.23 14.83
C GLY A 43 -11.44 1.18 15.34
N TYR A 44 -11.84 0.37 16.33
CA TYR A 44 -10.94 -0.55 17.00
C TYR A 44 -11.37 -2.00 16.92
N GLY A 45 -12.20 -2.34 15.93
CA GLY A 45 -12.56 -3.74 15.72
C GLY A 45 -11.34 -4.59 15.34
N GLU A 46 -11.38 -5.87 15.68
CA GLU A 46 -10.30 -6.80 15.32
C GLU A 46 -10.04 -6.82 13.82
N GLU A 47 -11.10 -6.70 13.03
CA GLU A 47 -10.98 -6.66 11.58
C GLU A 47 -10.16 -5.46 11.13
N VAL A 48 -10.41 -4.28 11.71
CA VAL A 48 -9.65 -3.08 11.37
C VAL A 48 -8.18 -3.22 11.75
N VAL A 49 -7.91 -3.77 12.92
CA VAL A 49 -6.54 -4.00 13.39
C VAL A 49 -5.81 -4.94 12.42
N GLU A 50 -6.45 -6.02 12.01
CA GLU A 50 -5.86 -6.98 11.09
C GLU A 50 -5.57 -6.34 9.72
N LEU A 51 -6.53 -5.56 9.21
CA LEU A 51 -6.36 -4.87 7.94
C LEU A 51 -5.22 -3.85 8.00
N LYS A 52 -5.07 -3.15 9.11
CA LYS A 52 -3.97 -2.21 9.29
C LYS A 52 -2.62 -2.92 9.30
N LYS A 53 -2.53 -4.10 9.90
CA LYS A 53 -1.30 -4.90 9.85
C LYS A 53 -0.96 -5.32 8.43
N GLN A 54 -1.95 -5.78 7.66
CA GLN A 54 -1.74 -6.14 6.27
C GLN A 54 -1.30 -4.94 5.44
N LYS A 55 -1.93 -3.80 5.65
CA LYS A 55 -1.55 -2.58 4.96
C LYS A 55 -0.11 -2.19 5.26
N LEU A 56 0.31 -2.30 6.52
CA LEU A 56 1.67 -1.99 6.91
C LEU A 56 2.68 -2.91 6.23
N ARG A 57 2.37 -4.21 6.14
CA ARG A 57 3.25 -5.16 5.45
C ARG A 57 3.42 -4.80 3.98
N LEU A 58 2.31 -4.47 3.31
CA LEU A 58 2.37 -4.06 1.92
C LEU A 58 3.17 -2.78 1.75
N LYS A 59 3.00 -1.83 2.65
CA LYS A 59 3.75 -0.59 2.63
C LYS A 59 5.24 -0.84 2.77
N GLU A 60 5.63 -1.76 3.64
CA GLU A 60 7.03 -2.12 3.83
C GLU A 60 7.60 -2.79 2.57
N GLU A 61 6.85 -3.69 1.94
CA GLU A 61 7.28 -4.32 0.69
C GLU A 61 7.45 -3.29 -0.42
N ILE A 62 6.50 -2.38 -0.54
CA ILE A 62 6.60 -1.29 -1.51
C ILE A 62 7.84 -0.44 -1.24
N HIS A 63 8.09 -0.11 0.03
CA HIS A 63 9.24 0.69 0.41
C HIS A 63 10.55 -0.02 0.06
N GLN A 64 10.65 -1.33 0.29
CA GLN A 64 11.84 -2.10 -0.08
C GLN A 64 12.09 -2.06 -1.57
N ILE A 65 11.06 -2.16 -2.39
CA ILE A 65 11.20 -2.05 -3.84
C ILE A 65 11.68 -0.65 -4.23
N LEU A 66 11.14 0.38 -3.59
CA LEU A 66 11.53 1.76 -3.89
C LEU A 66 12.98 2.06 -3.50
N LYS A 67 13.45 1.47 -2.41
CA LYS A 67 14.83 1.64 -1.99
C LYS A 67 15.81 0.89 -2.90
N ASN A 68 15.38 -0.24 -3.44
CA ASN A 68 16.19 -1.08 -4.33
C ASN A 68 15.35 -1.45 -5.55
N PRO A 69 15.07 -0.49 -6.45
CA PRO A 69 14.20 -0.77 -7.58
C PRO A 69 14.81 -1.82 -8.50
N PRO A 70 13.95 -2.63 -9.14
CA PRO A 70 14.45 -3.59 -10.12
C PRO A 70 15.14 -2.85 -11.25
N GLU A 71 16.30 -3.34 -11.64
CA GLU A 71 17.04 -2.71 -12.73
C GLU A 71 16.30 -2.94 -14.04
N ASP A 72 16.15 -1.86 -14.80
CA ASP A 72 15.66 -1.96 -16.17
C ASP A 72 16.79 -2.44 -17.04
N GLU A 73 16.66 -3.61 -17.54
CA GLU A 73 17.62 -4.10 -18.53
C GLU A 73 17.12 -3.81 -19.92
#